data_02ade9d856002cb5154a1445d615e8ba
#
_entry.id   02ade9d856002cb5154a1445d615e8ba
#
_cell.length_a   1.000
_cell.length_b   1.000
_cell.length_c   1.000
_cell.angle_alpha   90.00
_cell.angle_beta   90.00
_cell.angle_gamma   90.00
#
_symmetry.space_group_name_H-M   'P 1'
#
loop_
_entity.id
_entity.type
_entity.pdbx_description
1 polymer ?
#
loop_
_entity_poly.entity_id
_entity_poly.type
_entity_poly.pdbx_seq_one_letter_code
_entity_poly.pdbx_strand_id
1 'polypeptide(L)'
;VEKLAELSGRSLSCFKKEFQHIYGMSPHRWLRTKRLEHAAWLLSTTTRLVEEVADACGFASTTHFTRAFKEKFGLSPRDYRTKQIEFPTL
;
A
#
# COMPACT_ATOMS: atom_id res chain seq x y z
N VAL A 1 -10.53 10.91 0.09
CA VAL A 1 -9.79 12.11 0.48
C VAL A 1 -10.62 13.37 0.27
N GLU A 2 -11.15 13.55 -0.94
CA GLU A 2 -11.98 14.71 -1.24
C GLU A 2 -13.23 14.75 -0.37
N LYS A 3 -13.83 13.61 -0.13
CA LYS A 3 -15.02 13.49 0.69
C LYS A 3 -14.74 13.91 2.13
N LEU A 4 -13.58 13.55 2.64
CA LEU A 4 -13.16 13.95 3.99
C LEU A 4 -12.93 15.47 4.07
N ALA A 5 -12.36 16.05 3.02
CA ALA A 5 -12.17 17.50 2.96
C ALA A 5 -13.51 18.24 2.95
N GLU A 6 -14.50 17.71 2.23
CA GLU A 6 -15.84 18.28 2.20
C GLU A 6 -16.49 18.24 3.59
N LEU A 7 -16.37 17.13 4.28
CA LEU A 7 -16.93 16.96 5.61
C LEU A 7 -16.30 17.90 6.62
N SER A 8 -15.03 18.23 6.46
CA SER A 8 -14.33 19.14 7.36
C SER A 8 -14.59 20.61 7.03
N GLY A 9 -15.28 20.89 5.93
CA GLY A 9 -15.55 22.26 5.49
C GLY A 9 -14.34 23.00 5.00
N ARG A 10 -13.29 22.30 4.61
CA ARG A 10 -12.01 22.88 4.18
C ARG A 10 -11.75 22.62 2.71
N SER A 11 -10.90 23.45 2.10
CA SER A 11 -10.46 23.19 0.74
C SER A 11 -9.55 21.95 0.73
N LEU A 12 -9.48 21.30 -0.43
CA LEU A 12 -8.61 20.13 -0.60
C LEU A 12 -7.14 20.45 -0.29
N SER A 13 -6.69 21.66 -0.67
CA SER A 13 -5.32 22.10 -0.39
C SER A 13 -5.03 22.18 1.10
N CYS A 14 -5.94 22.77 1.87
CA CYS A 14 -5.78 22.86 3.33
C CYS A 14 -5.80 21.48 3.96
N PHE A 15 -6.67 20.60 3.49
CA PHE A 15 -6.73 19.24 3.98
C PHE A 15 -5.41 18.51 3.74
N LYS A 16 -4.85 18.65 2.55
CA LYS A 16 -3.56 17.99 2.23
C LYS A 16 -2.43 18.48 3.12
N LYS A 17 -2.37 19.78 3.38
CA LYS A 17 -1.34 20.37 4.25
C LYS A 17 -1.45 19.85 5.68
N GLU A 18 -2.66 19.81 6.22
CA GLU A 18 -2.88 19.30 7.57
C GLU A 18 -2.59 17.82 7.67
N PHE A 19 -3.01 17.05 6.67
CA PHE A 19 -2.75 15.63 6.63
C PHE A 19 -1.24 15.36 6.67
N GLN A 20 -0.49 16.09 5.86
CA GLN A 20 0.97 15.95 5.83
C GLN A 20 1.61 16.34 7.16
N HIS A 21 1.08 17.35 7.82
CA HIS A 21 1.57 17.77 9.13
C HIS A 21 1.35 16.68 10.18
N ILE A 22 0.19 16.05 10.18
CA ILE A 22 -0.17 15.03 11.16
C ILE A 22 0.53 13.69 10.88
N TYR A 23 0.55 13.25 9.63
CA TYR A 23 1.03 11.93 9.25
C TYR A 23 2.44 11.93 8.65
N GLY A 24 3.02 13.10 8.42
CA GLY A 24 4.35 13.20 7.82
C GLY A 24 4.40 12.90 6.34
N MET A 25 3.25 12.75 5.68
CA MET A 25 3.18 12.46 4.25
C MET A 25 1.85 12.91 3.67
N SER A 26 1.76 13.07 2.34
CA SER A 26 0.53 13.44 1.67
C SER A 26 -0.51 12.33 1.80
N PRO A 27 -1.82 12.65 1.67
CA PRO A 27 -2.87 11.63 1.69
C PRO A 27 -2.67 10.56 0.63
N HIS A 28 -2.20 10.96 -0.54
CA HIS A 28 -1.96 10.05 -1.66
C HIS A 28 -0.89 9.01 -1.32
N ARG A 29 0.21 9.49 -0.73
CA ARG A 29 1.32 8.63 -0.33
C ARG A 29 0.90 7.72 0.83
N TRP A 30 0.15 8.25 1.78
CA TRP A 30 -0.37 7.48 2.91
C TRP A 30 -1.26 6.33 2.43
N LEU A 31 -2.17 6.62 1.49
CA LEU A 31 -3.05 5.61 0.92
C LEU A 31 -2.26 4.52 0.19
N ARG A 32 -1.25 4.93 -0.59
CA ARG A 32 -0.38 3.98 -1.28
C ARG A 32 0.33 3.07 -0.28
N THR A 33 0.80 3.63 0.83
CA THR A 33 1.44 2.86 1.90
C THR A 33 0.48 1.82 2.48
N LYS A 34 -0.76 2.22 2.75
CA LYS A 34 -1.77 1.30 3.27
C LYS A 34 -2.12 0.19 2.29
N ARG A 35 -2.16 0.51 1.00
CA ARG A 35 -2.38 -0.50 -0.04
C ARG A 35 -1.25 -1.52 -0.09
N LEU A 36 -0.01 -1.07 0.07
CA LEU A 36 1.15 -1.95 0.08
C LEU A 36 1.17 -2.83 1.34
N GLU A 37 0.78 -2.28 2.49
CA GLU A 37 0.67 -3.06 3.73
C GLU A 37 -0.41 -4.14 3.59
N HIS A 38 -1.55 -3.82 2.99
CA HIS A 38 -2.60 -4.79 2.72
C HIS A 38 -2.11 -5.89 1.77
N ALA A 39 -1.33 -5.50 0.75
CA ALA A 39 -0.75 -6.46 -0.18
C ALA A 39 0.20 -7.42 0.53
N ALA A 40 1.03 -6.91 1.43
CA ALA A 40 1.94 -7.75 2.21
C ALA A 40 1.16 -8.76 3.04
N TRP A 41 0.07 -8.34 3.64
CA TRP A 41 -0.82 -9.23 4.39
C TRP A 41 -1.42 -10.32 3.50
N LEU A 42 -1.93 -9.95 2.32
CA LEU A 42 -2.48 -10.92 1.38
C LEU A 42 -1.42 -11.91 0.89
N LEU A 43 -0.21 -11.43 0.63
CA LEU A 43 0.87 -12.30 0.18
C LEU A 43 1.26 -13.33 1.24
N SER A 44 1.19 -12.97 2.51
CA SER A 44 1.58 -13.87 3.60
C SER A 44 0.44 -14.75 4.11
N THR A 45 -0.81 -14.40 3.84
CA THR A 45 -1.98 -15.15 4.36
C THR A 45 -2.79 -15.88 3.31
N THR A 46 -2.53 -15.65 2.02
CA THR A 46 -3.28 -16.29 0.93
C THR A 46 -2.34 -16.88 -0.11
N THR A 47 -2.90 -17.71 -0.98
CA THR A 47 -2.16 -18.27 -2.11
C THR A 47 -2.45 -17.53 -3.42
N ARG A 48 -3.08 -16.37 -3.36
CA ARG A 48 -3.40 -15.59 -4.56
C ARG A 48 -2.14 -15.24 -5.34
N LEU A 49 -2.29 -15.18 -6.65
CA LEU A 49 -1.19 -14.76 -7.52
C LEU A 49 -0.82 -13.30 -7.24
N VAL A 50 0.44 -12.96 -7.44
CA VAL A 50 0.91 -11.57 -7.27
C VAL A 50 0.06 -10.60 -8.07
N GLU A 51 -0.32 -10.96 -9.29
CA GLU A 51 -1.18 -10.16 -10.16
C GLU A 51 -2.54 -9.90 -9.53
N GLU A 52 -3.12 -10.92 -8.92
CA GLU A 52 -4.41 -10.80 -8.23
C GLU A 52 -4.31 -9.90 -7.01
N VAL A 53 -3.22 -9.99 -6.27
CA VAL A 53 -2.98 -9.15 -5.12
C VAL A 53 -2.83 -7.68 -5.55
N ALA A 54 -2.09 -7.43 -6.61
CA ALA A 54 -1.92 -6.08 -7.15
C ALA A 54 -3.27 -5.46 -7.52
N ASP A 55 -4.11 -6.23 -8.21
CA ASP A 55 -5.42 -5.78 -8.62
C ASP A 55 -6.33 -5.52 -7.41
N ALA A 56 -6.33 -6.44 -6.46
CA ALA A 56 -7.14 -6.30 -5.24
C ALA A 56 -6.74 -5.08 -4.41
N CYS A 57 -5.49 -4.67 -4.48
CA CYS A 57 -4.98 -3.52 -3.75
C CYS A 57 -5.07 -2.21 -4.54
N GLY A 58 -5.67 -2.23 -5.72
CA GLY A 58 -5.94 -1.03 -6.51
C GLY A 58 -4.78 -0.52 -7.35
N PHE A 59 -3.82 -1.38 -7.68
CA PHE A 59 -2.74 -1.01 -8.59
C PHE A 59 -3.14 -1.27 -10.04
N ALA A 60 -2.79 -0.32 -10.91
CA ALA A 60 -3.16 -0.40 -12.32
C ALA A 60 -2.39 -1.48 -13.08
N SER A 61 -1.17 -1.78 -12.65
CA SER A 61 -0.37 -2.83 -13.29
C SER A 61 0.48 -3.56 -12.26
N THR A 62 0.78 -4.82 -12.56
CA THR A 62 1.64 -5.64 -11.70
C THR A 62 3.07 -5.08 -11.65
N THR A 63 3.55 -4.53 -12.75
CA THR A 63 4.88 -3.93 -12.82
C THR A 63 5.00 -2.75 -11.85
N HIS A 64 4.00 -1.88 -11.86
CA HIS A 64 3.98 -0.73 -10.96
C HIS A 64 3.90 -1.17 -9.50
N PHE A 65 3.05 -2.15 -9.23
CA PHE A 65 2.91 -2.73 -7.90
C PHE A 65 4.23 -3.32 -7.42
N THR A 66 4.88 -4.13 -8.24
CA THR A 66 6.14 -4.79 -7.88
C THR A 66 7.21 -3.77 -7.52
N ARG A 67 7.32 -2.70 -8.31
CA ARG A 67 8.29 -1.64 -8.05
C ARG A 67 8.01 -0.94 -6.73
N ALA A 68 6.77 -0.56 -6.51
CA ALA A 68 6.37 0.14 -5.29
C ALA A 68 6.57 -0.74 -4.06
N PHE A 69 6.22 -2.01 -4.17
CA PHE A 69 6.39 -2.98 -3.08
C PHE A 69 7.86 -3.15 -2.72
N LYS A 70 8.70 -3.31 -3.72
CA LYS A 70 10.14 -3.47 -3.49
C LYS A 70 10.77 -2.24 -2.86
N GLU A 71 10.34 -1.04 -3.26
CA GLU A 71 10.82 0.20 -2.65
C GLU A 71 10.47 0.27 -1.17
N LYS A 72 9.29 -0.18 -0.79
CA LYS A 72 8.85 -0.12 0.60
C LYS A 72 9.44 -1.22 1.47
N PHE A 73 9.45 -2.44 0.99
CA PHE A 73 9.81 -3.60 1.80
C PHE A 73 11.21 -4.17 1.51
N GLY A 74 11.89 -3.66 0.49
CA GLY A 74 13.22 -4.13 0.12
C GLY A 74 13.24 -5.46 -0.63
N LEU A 75 12.08 -6.07 -0.85
CA LEU A 75 11.94 -7.35 -1.55
C LEU A 75 10.80 -7.26 -2.56
N SER A 76 10.89 -8.02 -3.65
CA SER A 76 9.77 -8.15 -4.56
C SER A 76 8.62 -8.86 -3.86
N PRO A 77 7.37 -8.73 -4.35
CA PRO A 77 6.25 -9.45 -3.76
C PRO A 77 6.47 -10.96 -3.72
N ARG A 78 7.06 -11.51 -4.76
CA ARG A 78 7.35 -12.93 -4.85
C ARG A 78 8.37 -13.37 -3.81
N ASP A 79 9.44 -12.62 -3.66
CA ASP A 79 10.49 -12.93 -2.68
C ASP A 79 9.97 -12.75 -1.27
N TYR A 80 9.14 -11.76 -1.04
CA TYR A 80 8.50 -11.54 0.25
C TYR A 80 7.66 -12.76 0.66
N ARG A 81 6.85 -13.27 -0.26
CA ARG A 81 6.03 -14.47 0.00
C ARG A 81 6.90 -15.67 0.31
N THR A 82 7.96 -15.87 -0.45
CA THR A 82 8.88 -17.00 -0.26
C THR A 82 9.52 -16.94 1.12
N LYS A 83 9.94 -15.76 1.55
CA LYS A 83 10.52 -15.59 2.89
C LYS A 83 9.55 -15.90 4.00
N GLN A 84 8.28 -15.50 3.84
CA GLN A 84 7.25 -15.82 4.84
C GLN A 84 7.02 -17.30 4.97
N ILE A 85 7.15 -18.04 3.87
CA ILE A 85 6.99 -19.49 3.87
C ILE A 85 8.20 -20.16 4.54
N GLU A 86 9.38 -19.59 4.40
CA GLU A 86 10.60 -20.16 4.97
C GLU A 86 10.66 -20.09 6.51
N PHE A 87 9.89 -19.22 7.12
CA PHE A 87 9.92 -18.99 8.54
C PHE A 87 8.91 -19.76 9.40
N PRO A 88 7.96 -20.51 8.84
CA PRO A 88 6.96 -21.18 9.68
C PRO A 88 7.50 -22.31 10.52
N THR A 89 8.73 -22.72 10.31
CA THR A 89 9.34 -23.82 11.04
C THR A 89 9.91 -23.40 12.39
N LEU A 90 9.88 -22.16 12.68
CA LEU A 90 10.32 -21.65 13.96
C LEU A 90 9.16 -21.60 14.95
#